data_b75ee094021ab906c1c0791893d1e91d
#
_entry.id   b75ee094021ab906c1c0791893d1e91d
#
_cell.length_a   1.000
_cell.length_b   1.000
_cell.length_c   1.000
_cell.angle_alpha   90.00
_cell.angle_beta   90.00
_cell.angle_gamma   90.00
#
_symmetry.space_group_name_H-M   'P 1'
#
loop_
_entity.id
_entity.type
_entity.pdbx_description
1 polymer ?
#
loop_
_entity_poly.entity_id
_entity_poly.type
_entity_poly.pdbx_seq_one_letter_code
_entity_poly.pdbx_strand_id
1 'polypeptide(L)'
;MNIKTKGYWLGTLLAAICVFSSCTKNDDANDENTVSNNYIVVQSSVLMSGNSQSQKIDLEANCQWKVSYDKGSWTDLEVSPIEGNGNTTVIISSSLNNTESDRYVDLKFSTIDGDLPRVCKVTQQMGDFKAELAFESLESNIVTIPYTGQDKEFTVVSNTSWDADIEFSDEDAKNPWCRLVNDVGTLNGHFTAVVNENQTSEKRTATIKVATKNVNGDKKDISVIVEQSAAPLPVATLGASYGEDGVTISINGKVSSASIFNLVDYGYCISREDENENPPRTQISLMTSSTGSVTEADISTSFTKEDGYTYYICSYAKTIVGITYSDVVELKLPGNTPGNDDNTSPPLSRKQ
;
A
#
# COMPACT_ATOMS: atom_id res chain seq x y z
N MET A 1 -12.59 -29.13 33.09
CA MET A 1 -13.38 -28.06 33.75
C MET A 1 -12.61 -27.65 34.98
N ASN A 2 -11.73 -26.66 34.88
CA ASN A 2 -10.97 -26.13 36.01
C ASN A 2 -10.83 -24.63 35.76
N ILE A 3 -11.67 -23.89 36.45
CA ILE A 3 -11.71 -22.43 36.47
C ILE A 3 -10.64 -21.98 37.46
N LYS A 4 -9.59 -21.30 36.94
CA LYS A 4 -8.62 -20.61 37.81
C LYS A 4 -9.07 -19.15 37.93
N THR A 5 -9.65 -18.85 39.07
CA THR A 5 -9.90 -17.49 39.55
C THR A 5 -8.57 -16.80 39.86
N LYS A 6 -8.21 -15.75 39.12
CA LYS A 6 -7.13 -14.84 39.50
C LYS A 6 -7.68 -13.84 40.51
N GLY A 7 -7.25 -13.98 41.77
CA GLY A 7 -7.52 -13.02 42.82
C GLY A 7 -6.76 -11.71 42.57
N TYR A 8 -7.48 -10.60 42.56
CA TYR A 8 -6.91 -9.25 42.59
C TYR A 8 -6.49 -8.94 44.03
N TRP A 9 -5.20 -8.70 44.19
CA TRP A 9 -4.69 -8.14 45.46
C TRP A 9 -4.98 -6.63 45.46
N LEU A 10 -5.89 -6.24 46.33
CA LEU A 10 -6.10 -4.83 46.67
C LEU A 10 -4.97 -4.47 47.65
N GLY A 11 -3.90 -3.85 47.14
CA GLY A 11 -2.85 -3.29 47.95
C GLY A 11 -3.31 -1.97 48.59
N THR A 12 -3.76 -2.02 49.84
CA THR A 12 -3.94 -0.83 50.67
C THR A 12 -2.59 -0.22 50.97
N LEU A 13 -2.28 0.90 50.29
CA LEU A 13 -1.08 1.69 50.57
C LEU A 13 -1.30 2.44 51.90
N LEU A 14 -0.62 1.98 52.93
CA LEU A 14 -0.60 2.65 54.23
C LEU A 14 0.25 3.91 54.12
N ALA A 15 -0.35 5.07 54.15
CA ALA A 15 0.34 6.35 54.21
C ALA A 15 1.05 6.47 55.57
N ALA A 16 2.36 6.43 55.58
CA ALA A 16 3.14 6.70 56.79
C ALA A 16 3.10 8.21 57.09
N ILE A 17 2.35 8.57 58.11
CA ILE A 17 2.34 9.90 58.67
C ILE A 17 3.55 10.01 59.61
N CYS A 18 4.60 10.71 59.19
CA CYS A 18 5.71 11.06 60.07
C CYS A 18 5.29 12.27 60.91
N VAL A 19 4.93 12.00 62.12
CA VAL A 19 4.74 13.06 63.14
C VAL A 19 6.08 13.42 63.73
N PHE A 20 6.60 14.58 63.41
CA PHE A 20 7.74 15.13 64.10
C PHE A 20 7.33 15.84 65.38
N SER A 21 7.68 15.26 66.52
CA SER A 21 7.56 15.85 67.83
C SER A 21 8.64 16.93 68.00
N SER A 22 8.23 18.17 68.17
CA SER A 22 9.14 19.28 68.48
C SER A 22 9.32 19.33 70.01
N CYS A 23 10.56 19.20 70.50
CA CYS A 23 10.98 19.51 71.84
C CYS A 23 11.18 21.04 71.98
N THR A 24 10.36 21.65 72.82
CA THR A 24 10.56 23.05 73.27
C THR A 24 11.61 23.11 74.37
N LYS A 25 12.63 23.97 74.22
CA LYS A 25 13.38 24.56 75.35
C LYS A 25 12.94 26.02 75.51
N ASN A 26 12.44 26.35 76.71
CA ASN A 26 12.28 27.71 77.14
C ASN A 26 13.61 28.31 77.44
N ASP A 27 13.83 29.55 77.03
CA ASP A 27 14.39 30.60 77.87
C ASP A 27 14.30 31.99 77.21
N ASP A 28 13.61 32.85 77.95
CA ASP A 28 13.67 34.30 78.14
C ASP A 28 13.83 35.31 76.97
N ALA A 29 12.84 36.20 76.98
CA ALA A 29 12.91 37.67 76.84
C ALA A 29 12.92 38.28 75.42
N ASN A 30 11.78 38.94 75.16
CA ASN A 30 11.62 40.14 74.35
C ASN A 30 12.43 40.28 73.06
N ASP A 31 11.93 39.66 72.02
CA ASP A 31 11.97 40.24 70.71
C ASP A 31 10.66 39.83 70.00
N GLU A 32 9.81 40.85 69.70
CA GLU A 32 8.58 40.64 68.94
C GLU A 32 9.00 40.33 67.44
N ASN A 33 9.73 39.29 67.29
CA ASN A 33 9.89 38.66 65.98
C ASN A 33 8.94 37.47 65.98
N THR A 34 7.68 37.69 65.67
CA THR A 34 6.73 36.61 65.34
C THR A 34 7.26 35.90 64.09
N VAL A 35 8.16 34.95 64.31
CA VAL A 35 8.53 33.99 63.25
C VAL A 35 7.22 33.30 62.86
N SER A 36 6.61 33.79 61.83
CA SER A 36 5.46 33.16 61.21
C SER A 36 5.87 31.76 60.82
N ASN A 37 5.44 30.78 61.63
CA ASN A 37 5.74 29.36 61.39
C ASN A 37 4.92 28.85 60.22
N ASN A 38 5.13 29.45 59.05
CA ASN A 38 4.44 29.04 57.82
C ASN A 38 4.75 27.59 57.51
N TYR A 39 3.73 26.87 57.08
CA TYR A 39 3.89 25.50 56.59
C TYR A 39 3.08 25.29 55.33
N ILE A 40 3.59 24.39 54.48
CA ILE A 40 2.93 23.80 53.30
C ILE A 40 3.16 22.30 53.34
N VAL A 41 2.08 21.53 53.35
CA VAL A 41 2.08 20.07 53.32
C VAL A 41 1.27 19.63 52.11
N VAL A 42 1.90 18.83 51.31
CA VAL A 42 1.29 18.21 50.11
C VAL A 42 1.93 16.83 49.90
N GLN A 43 1.18 15.89 49.39
CA GLN A 43 1.71 14.58 49.05
C GLN A 43 2.81 14.69 47.97
N SER A 44 3.84 13.84 48.07
CA SER A 44 5.01 13.89 47.17
C SER A 44 4.72 13.36 45.77
N SER A 45 3.65 12.56 45.60
CA SER A 45 3.27 12.01 44.32
C SER A 45 1.78 11.73 44.23
N VAL A 46 1.26 11.81 43.01
CA VAL A 46 -0.11 11.46 42.63
C VAL A 46 -0.06 10.60 41.39
N LEU A 47 -0.79 9.49 41.43
CA LEU A 47 -0.97 8.61 40.31
C LEU A 47 -2.40 8.73 39.77
N MET A 48 -2.53 9.10 38.51
CA MET A 48 -3.79 9.09 37.76
C MET A 48 -3.83 7.87 36.85
N SER A 49 -4.99 7.21 36.78
CA SER A 49 -5.21 6.23 35.70
C SER A 49 -5.19 6.93 34.35
N GLY A 50 -4.72 6.24 33.30
CA GLY A 50 -4.71 6.76 31.94
C GLY A 50 -6.09 7.16 31.42
N ASN A 51 -7.14 6.52 31.94
CA ASN A 51 -8.55 6.80 31.63
C ASN A 51 -9.18 7.86 32.56
N SER A 52 -8.41 8.41 33.49
CA SER A 52 -8.90 9.43 34.44
C SER A 52 -8.69 10.83 33.87
N GLN A 53 -9.75 11.63 33.85
CA GLN A 53 -9.70 13.01 33.36
C GLN A 53 -9.44 14.03 34.48
N SER A 54 -9.49 13.63 35.74
CA SER A 54 -9.19 14.52 36.86
C SER A 54 -8.69 13.76 38.09
N GLN A 55 -7.89 14.48 38.90
CA GLN A 55 -7.39 14.00 40.18
C GLN A 55 -7.30 15.16 41.16
N LYS A 56 -7.45 14.88 42.46
CA LYS A 56 -7.40 15.84 43.53
C LYS A 56 -6.08 15.72 44.29
N ILE A 57 -5.57 16.89 44.71
CA ILE A 57 -4.44 17.02 45.63
C ILE A 57 -4.94 17.85 46.80
N ASP A 58 -4.93 17.29 48.01
CA ASP A 58 -5.22 18.05 49.21
C ASP A 58 -3.95 18.75 49.65
N LEU A 59 -4.06 20.07 49.82
CA LEU A 59 -3.03 20.97 50.28
C LEU A 59 -3.39 21.50 51.65
N GLU A 60 -2.51 21.29 52.62
CA GLU A 60 -2.60 21.89 53.93
C GLU A 60 -1.58 23.02 54.06
N ALA A 61 -1.99 24.21 54.36
CA ALA A 61 -1.14 25.37 54.54
C ALA A 61 -1.77 26.36 55.51
N ASN A 62 -0.93 27.14 56.20
CA ASN A 62 -1.39 28.26 57.07
C ASN A 62 -0.96 29.63 56.52
N CYS A 63 -0.55 29.68 55.25
CA CYS A 63 -0.06 30.88 54.59
C CYS A 63 -0.61 30.98 53.18
N GLN A 64 -0.31 32.08 52.50
CA GLN A 64 -0.54 32.21 51.05
C GLN A 64 0.45 31.36 50.28
N TRP A 65 -0.06 30.67 49.28
CA TRP A 65 0.70 29.73 48.47
C TRP A 65 0.42 29.90 46.98
N LYS A 66 1.34 29.41 46.16
CA LYS A 66 1.22 29.31 44.70
C LYS A 66 1.76 27.97 44.18
N VAL A 67 1.27 27.56 43.01
CA VAL A 67 1.75 26.38 42.25
C VAL A 67 2.39 26.85 40.96
N SER A 68 3.54 26.34 40.68
CA SER A 68 4.22 26.51 39.37
C SER A 68 4.57 25.17 38.80
N TYR A 69 4.46 25.03 37.47
CA TYR A 69 4.79 23.80 36.75
C TYR A 69 5.08 24.10 35.30
N ASP A 70 5.83 23.19 34.65
CA ASP A 70 6.08 23.19 33.22
C ASP A 70 5.35 22.02 32.60
N LYS A 71 4.39 22.28 31.72
CA LYS A 71 3.59 21.26 31.06
C LYS A 71 4.43 20.37 30.14
N GLY A 72 5.52 20.88 29.57
CA GLY A 72 6.30 20.17 28.56
C GLY A 72 5.43 19.70 27.39
N SER A 73 5.47 18.40 27.10
CA SER A 73 4.61 17.76 26.09
C SER A 73 3.18 17.48 26.52
N TRP A 74 2.85 17.65 27.83
CA TRP A 74 1.50 17.44 28.37
C TRP A 74 0.65 18.71 28.26
N THR A 75 0.35 19.13 27.03
CA THR A 75 -0.22 20.44 26.70
C THR A 75 -1.63 20.69 27.23
N ASP A 76 -2.40 19.64 27.41
CA ASP A 76 -3.80 19.65 27.88
C ASP A 76 -3.95 19.55 29.40
N LEU A 77 -2.84 19.57 30.15
CA LEU A 77 -2.85 19.60 31.62
C LEU A 77 -3.33 20.94 32.12
N GLU A 78 -4.29 20.91 33.04
CA GLU A 78 -4.76 22.05 33.78
C GLU A 78 -4.67 21.80 35.29
N VAL A 79 -4.28 22.79 36.03
CA VAL A 79 -4.18 22.78 37.50
C VAL A 79 -4.95 23.96 38.05
N SER A 80 -5.87 23.72 38.96
CA SER A 80 -6.72 24.78 39.54
C SER A 80 -7.13 24.46 40.98
N PRO A 81 -7.07 25.45 41.90
CA PRO A 81 -6.47 26.76 41.73
C PRO A 81 -4.95 26.72 41.73
N ILE A 82 -4.31 27.71 41.10
CA ILE A 82 -2.82 27.82 41.05
C ILE A 82 -2.24 28.69 42.18
N GLU A 83 -3.10 29.37 42.96
CA GLU A 83 -2.74 30.15 44.14
C GLU A 83 -3.91 30.20 45.15
N GLY A 84 -3.61 30.44 46.39
CA GLY A 84 -4.62 30.50 47.43
C GLY A 84 -4.04 30.85 48.80
N ASN A 85 -4.87 30.72 49.84
CA ASN A 85 -4.51 30.96 51.23
C ASN A 85 -5.12 29.86 52.10
N GLY A 86 -4.31 29.25 52.95
CA GLY A 86 -4.74 28.18 53.84
C GLY A 86 -5.00 26.85 53.10
N ASN A 87 -5.70 25.96 53.76
CA ASN A 87 -6.01 24.61 53.23
C ASN A 87 -6.92 24.69 52.03
N THR A 88 -6.63 23.84 51.04
CA THR A 88 -7.48 23.73 49.83
C THR A 88 -7.30 22.38 49.13
N THR A 89 -8.16 22.10 48.20
CA THR A 89 -7.99 20.99 47.24
C THR A 89 -7.65 21.55 45.86
N VAL A 90 -6.50 21.19 45.37
CA VAL A 90 -6.07 21.50 43.99
C VAL A 90 -6.53 20.38 43.09
N ILE A 91 -7.19 20.73 42.00
CA ILE A 91 -7.68 19.79 41.00
C ILE A 91 -6.71 19.81 39.80
N ILE A 92 -6.31 18.63 39.40
CA ILE A 92 -5.57 18.40 38.16
C ILE A 92 -6.58 17.86 37.16
N SER A 93 -6.64 18.45 35.96
CA SER A 93 -7.49 17.99 34.85
C SER A 93 -6.66 17.77 33.61
N SER A 94 -7.04 16.77 32.86
CA SER A 94 -6.39 16.40 31.59
C SER A 94 -7.31 15.51 30.76
N SER A 95 -7.06 15.39 29.47
CA SER A 95 -7.67 14.35 28.64
C SER A 95 -7.13 12.95 28.97
N LEU A 96 -7.75 11.93 28.39
CA LEU A 96 -7.25 10.56 28.47
C LEU A 96 -5.82 10.49 27.93
N ASN A 97 -4.99 9.64 28.54
CA ASN A 97 -3.64 9.41 28.06
C ASN A 97 -3.63 8.34 26.95
N ASN A 98 -3.78 8.77 25.71
CA ASN A 98 -3.71 7.91 24.52
C ASN A 98 -2.30 7.82 23.95
N THR A 99 -1.25 8.09 24.77
CA THR A 99 0.15 7.96 24.34
C THR A 99 0.71 6.58 24.68
N GLU A 100 1.84 6.24 24.09
CA GLU A 100 2.52 4.96 24.30
C GLU A 100 3.24 4.83 25.65
N SER A 101 3.11 5.80 26.54
CA SER A 101 3.81 5.84 27.82
C SER A 101 3.08 6.68 28.86
N ASP A 102 3.45 6.45 30.11
CA ASP A 102 3.06 7.33 31.20
C ASP A 102 3.60 8.75 30.94
N ARG A 103 2.79 9.75 31.29
CA ARG A 103 3.21 11.15 31.26
C ARG A 103 3.23 11.73 32.66
N TYR A 104 4.13 12.67 32.92
CA TYR A 104 4.30 13.23 34.26
C TYR A 104 4.65 14.71 34.23
N VAL A 105 4.38 15.36 35.35
CA VAL A 105 4.72 16.76 35.65
C VAL A 105 5.06 16.91 37.12
N ASP A 106 5.99 17.80 37.44
CA ASP A 106 6.31 18.19 38.80
C ASP A 106 5.58 19.49 39.12
N LEU A 107 4.60 19.43 40.05
CA LEU A 107 3.94 20.60 40.59
C LEU A 107 4.73 21.11 41.76
N LYS A 108 5.22 22.35 41.66
CA LYS A 108 6.02 23.02 42.70
C LYS A 108 5.13 23.98 43.51
N PHE A 109 4.83 23.60 44.73
CA PHE A 109 4.10 24.42 45.70
C PHE A 109 5.10 25.24 46.50
N SER A 110 4.83 26.50 46.73
CA SER A 110 5.65 27.39 47.53
C SER A 110 4.79 28.49 48.17
N THR A 111 5.31 29.22 49.15
CA THR A 111 4.73 30.50 49.56
C THR A 111 4.73 31.49 48.40
N ILE A 112 3.98 32.57 48.47
CA ILE A 112 3.97 33.61 47.43
C ILE A 112 5.38 34.15 47.17
N ASP A 113 6.21 34.29 48.20
CA ASP A 113 7.59 34.77 48.13
C ASP A 113 8.56 33.71 47.62
N GLY A 114 8.11 32.47 47.46
CA GLY A 114 8.90 31.36 46.91
C GLY A 114 9.56 30.45 47.94
N ASP A 115 9.32 30.71 49.25
CA ASP A 115 9.83 29.88 50.33
C ASP A 115 9.04 28.57 50.50
N LEU A 116 9.58 27.67 51.32
CA LEU A 116 8.98 26.36 51.63
C LEU A 116 8.61 25.51 50.41
N PRO A 117 9.48 25.33 49.43
CA PRO A 117 9.14 24.60 48.24
C PRO A 117 8.78 23.13 48.54
N ARG A 118 7.71 22.64 47.96
CA ARG A 118 7.27 21.24 47.97
C ARG A 118 7.01 20.80 46.54
N VAL A 119 7.39 19.61 46.23
CA VAL A 119 7.18 19.04 44.89
C VAL A 119 6.20 17.87 45.01
N CYS A 120 5.18 17.89 44.18
CA CYS A 120 4.27 16.77 43.95
C CYS A 120 4.43 16.29 42.52
N LYS A 121 4.95 15.09 42.33
CA LYS A 121 5.04 14.47 41.02
C LYS A 121 3.68 13.89 40.65
N VAL A 122 3.07 14.40 39.62
CA VAL A 122 1.84 13.87 39.05
C VAL A 122 2.20 12.98 37.89
N THR A 123 1.76 11.73 37.90
CA THR A 123 1.93 10.78 36.83
C THR A 123 0.54 10.33 36.37
N GLN A 124 0.26 10.46 35.08
CA GLN A 124 -0.88 9.80 34.47
C GLN A 124 -0.37 8.59 33.69
N GLN A 125 -0.84 7.42 34.10
CA GLN A 125 -0.53 6.18 33.42
C GLN A 125 -1.04 6.21 31.98
N MET A 126 -0.47 5.38 31.11
CA MET A 126 -1.05 5.11 29.82
C MET A 126 -2.46 4.50 29.97
N GLY A 127 -3.39 4.87 29.11
CA GLY A 127 -4.78 4.39 29.15
C GLY A 127 -4.96 3.04 28.45
N ASP A 128 -6.16 2.48 28.55
CA ASP A 128 -6.59 1.29 27.79
C ASP A 128 -6.93 1.71 26.35
N PHE A 129 -5.88 2.02 25.57
CA PHE A 129 -6.02 2.42 24.19
C PHE A 129 -6.30 1.20 23.31
N LYS A 130 -7.23 1.33 22.36
CA LYS A 130 -7.47 0.36 21.30
C LYS A 130 -7.24 1.03 19.96
N ALA A 131 -6.32 0.47 19.18
CA ALA A 131 -6.04 0.94 17.83
C ALA A 131 -7.26 0.70 16.93
N GLU A 132 -7.64 1.73 16.17
CA GLU A 132 -8.64 1.66 15.11
C GLU A 132 -7.95 1.93 13.78
N LEU A 133 -8.23 1.11 12.79
CA LEU A 133 -7.68 1.24 11.45
C LEU A 133 -8.66 0.63 10.44
N ALA A 134 -9.00 1.39 9.41
CA ALA A 134 -9.84 0.95 8.30
C ALA A 134 -9.53 1.75 7.04
N PHE A 135 -9.82 1.18 5.88
CA PHE A 135 -9.98 1.98 4.65
C PHE A 135 -11.39 2.56 4.62
N GLU A 136 -11.51 3.84 4.29
CA GLU A 136 -12.79 4.46 4.03
C GLU A 136 -13.28 4.09 2.63
N SER A 137 -14.53 3.63 2.52
CA SER A 137 -15.21 3.38 1.24
C SER A 137 -14.51 2.39 0.29
N LEU A 138 -13.75 1.44 0.83
CA LEU A 138 -13.18 0.36 0.04
C LEU A 138 -14.20 -0.78 -0.08
N GLU A 139 -14.82 -0.93 -1.25
CA GLU A 139 -15.85 -1.96 -1.50
C GLU A 139 -15.26 -3.38 -1.61
N SER A 140 -13.98 -3.49 -1.96
CA SER A 140 -13.27 -4.74 -2.15
C SER A 140 -11.82 -4.60 -1.68
N ASN A 141 -11.25 -5.68 -1.16
CA ASN A 141 -9.82 -5.75 -0.87
C ASN A 141 -8.93 -5.91 -2.12
N ILE A 142 -9.52 -5.89 -3.33
CA ILE A 142 -8.82 -5.90 -4.61
C ILE A 142 -9.22 -4.65 -5.38
N VAL A 143 -8.22 -3.87 -5.79
CA VAL A 143 -8.37 -2.70 -6.64
C VAL A 143 -7.72 -2.99 -7.98
N THR A 144 -8.51 -2.95 -9.05
CA THR A 144 -8.02 -3.18 -10.41
C THR A 144 -7.58 -1.88 -11.06
N ILE A 145 -6.37 -1.86 -11.60
CA ILE A 145 -5.77 -0.76 -12.33
C ILE A 145 -5.57 -1.18 -13.79
N PRO A 146 -5.87 -0.33 -14.78
CA PRO A 146 -5.64 -0.65 -16.18
C PRO A 146 -4.14 -0.78 -16.49
N TYR A 147 -3.79 -1.48 -17.57
CA TYR A 147 -2.40 -1.64 -18.00
C TYR A 147 -1.70 -0.32 -18.32
N THR A 148 -2.45 0.74 -18.65
CA THR A 148 -1.92 2.08 -18.91
C THR A 148 -1.34 2.76 -17.68
N GLY A 149 -1.55 2.17 -16.48
CA GLY A 149 -1.24 2.80 -15.21
C GLY A 149 -2.31 3.82 -14.80
N GLN A 150 -2.44 4.03 -13.52
CA GLN A 150 -3.32 5.03 -12.94
C GLN A 150 -2.98 5.21 -11.47
N ASP A 151 -2.92 6.45 -11.02
CA ASP A 151 -2.80 6.75 -9.59
C ASP A 151 -4.10 6.41 -8.86
N LYS A 152 -3.97 5.80 -7.69
CA LYS A 152 -5.09 5.44 -6.82
C LYS A 152 -4.89 5.98 -5.42
N GLU A 153 -5.79 6.85 -4.99
CA GLU A 153 -5.83 7.35 -3.61
C GLU A 153 -6.60 6.37 -2.71
N PHE A 154 -6.08 6.19 -1.50
CA PHE A 154 -6.69 5.42 -0.41
C PHE A 154 -6.83 6.33 0.81
N THR A 155 -8.04 6.42 1.33
CA THR A 155 -8.32 7.13 2.58
C THR A 155 -8.25 6.15 3.74
N VAL A 156 -7.47 6.52 4.75
CA VAL A 156 -7.27 5.75 5.99
C VAL A 156 -8.01 6.43 7.12
N VAL A 157 -8.81 5.68 7.83
CA VAL A 157 -9.46 6.09 9.09
C VAL A 157 -8.71 5.42 10.23
N SER A 158 -8.13 6.23 11.12
CA SER A 158 -7.38 5.73 12.27
C SER A 158 -7.47 6.69 13.44
N ASN A 159 -7.31 6.17 14.65
CA ASN A 159 -7.22 6.96 15.88
C ASN A 159 -5.77 7.11 16.39
N THR A 160 -4.80 6.68 15.61
CA THR A 160 -3.36 6.77 15.93
C THR A 160 -2.51 6.96 14.66
N SER A 161 -1.19 7.01 14.82
CA SER A 161 -0.26 7.05 13.69
C SER A 161 -0.23 5.71 12.97
N TRP A 162 -0.04 5.75 11.66
CA TRP A 162 0.04 4.59 10.78
C TRP A 162 1.11 4.78 9.71
N ASP A 163 1.58 3.68 9.18
CA ASP A 163 2.46 3.59 8.03
C ASP A 163 1.91 2.58 7.02
N ALA A 164 2.15 2.85 5.74
CA ALA A 164 1.80 1.99 4.63
C ALA A 164 3.06 1.50 3.92
N ASP A 165 3.08 0.23 3.54
CA ASP A 165 4.18 -0.40 2.81
C ASP A 165 3.66 -1.27 1.67
N ILE A 166 4.50 -1.53 0.65
CA ILE A 166 4.16 -2.39 -0.48
C ILE A 166 4.99 -3.65 -0.45
N GLU A 167 4.31 -4.78 -0.58
CA GLU A 167 4.93 -6.07 -0.82
C GLU A 167 4.69 -6.51 -2.26
N PHE A 168 5.77 -6.82 -2.95
CA PHE A 168 5.78 -7.39 -4.30
C PHE A 168 6.16 -8.86 -4.28
N SER A 169 5.92 -9.55 -5.40
CA SER A 169 6.62 -10.81 -5.69
C SER A 169 8.14 -10.55 -5.78
N ASP A 170 8.95 -11.60 -5.58
CA ASP A 170 10.42 -11.48 -5.60
C ASP A 170 10.96 -10.89 -6.91
N GLU A 171 10.28 -11.10 -8.03
CA GLU A 171 10.67 -10.60 -9.35
C GLU A 171 10.30 -9.13 -9.53
N ASP A 172 9.11 -8.73 -9.12
CA ASP A 172 8.64 -7.35 -9.16
C ASP A 172 9.37 -6.43 -8.16
N ALA A 173 9.87 -6.98 -7.06
CA ALA A 173 10.63 -6.23 -6.06
C ALA A 173 11.94 -5.65 -6.61
N LYS A 174 12.50 -6.25 -7.68
CA LYS A 174 13.72 -5.77 -8.34
C LYS A 174 13.46 -4.56 -9.24
N ASN A 175 12.24 -4.41 -9.71
CA ASN A 175 11.82 -3.31 -10.59
C ASN A 175 10.38 -2.90 -10.27
N PRO A 176 10.18 -2.17 -9.15
CA PRO A 176 8.85 -1.87 -8.63
C PRO A 176 8.07 -1.00 -9.60
N TRP A 177 6.88 -1.45 -9.93
CA TRP A 177 5.95 -0.79 -10.85
C TRP A 177 4.90 0.08 -10.15
N CYS A 178 4.80 -0.06 -8.84
CA CYS A 178 3.93 0.72 -7.96
C CYS A 178 4.77 1.30 -6.82
N ARG A 179 4.50 2.53 -6.43
CA ARG A 179 5.12 3.19 -5.28
C ARG A 179 4.08 3.95 -4.49
N LEU A 180 4.31 4.15 -3.20
CA LEU A 180 3.44 4.98 -2.37
C LEU A 180 3.97 6.40 -2.26
N VAL A 181 3.03 7.32 -2.10
CA VAL A 181 3.26 8.74 -1.77
C VAL A 181 2.39 9.06 -0.57
N ASN A 182 2.94 9.80 0.40
CA ASN A 182 2.32 10.08 1.70
C ASN A 182 2.00 8.80 2.49
N ASP A 183 2.93 7.87 2.50
CA ASP A 183 2.82 6.53 3.07
C ASP A 183 2.82 6.48 4.60
N VAL A 184 2.89 7.63 5.27
CA VAL A 184 2.78 7.76 6.72
C VAL A 184 1.74 8.81 7.08
N GLY A 185 1.01 8.57 8.17
CA GLY A 185 0.00 9.51 8.65
C GLY A 185 -0.25 9.43 10.14
N THR A 186 -1.01 10.42 10.63
CA THR A 186 -1.50 10.47 12.00
C THR A 186 -3.01 10.70 11.98
N LEU A 187 -3.77 9.88 12.69
CA LEU A 187 -5.23 9.93 12.65
C LEU A 187 -5.75 9.62 11.23
N ASN A 188 -6.89 10.21 10.85
CA ASN A 188 -7.40 10.08 9.48
C ASN A 188 -6.46 10.76 8.49
N GLY A 189 -6.25 10.12 7.35
CA GLY A 189 -5.35 10.61 6.32
C GLY A 189 -5.54 9.88 5.00
N HIS A 190 -4.64 10.11 4.07
CA HIS A 190 -4.66 9.43 2.77
C HIS A 190 -3.24 9.19 2.28
N PHE A 191 -3.08 8.17 1.46
CA PHE A 191 -1.89 7.93 0.67
C PHE A 191 -2.27 7.60 -0.77
N THR A 192 -1.33 7.75 -1.67
CA THR A 192 -1.54 7.48 -3.09
C THR A 192 -0.60 6.36 -3.56
N ALA A 193 -1.17 5.33 -4.17
CA ALA A 193 -0.42 4.36 -4.96
C ALA A 193 -0.27 4.90 -6.39
N VAL A 194 0.95 5.21 -6.78
CA VAL A 194 1.33 5.65 -8.12
C VAL A 194 1.74 4.42 -8.92
N VAL A 195 0.94 4.08 -9.95
CA VAL A 195 1.07 2.84 -10.71
C VAL A 195 1.51 3.16 -12.13
N ASN A 196 2.71 2.70 -12.50
CA ASN A 196 3.25 2.83 -13.84
C ASN A 196 2.57 1.87 -14.83
N GLU A 197 2.71 2.13 -16.14
CA GLU A 197 2.20 1.24 -17.18
C GLU A 197 2.75 -0.19 -17.06
N ASN A 198 1.92 -1.17 -17.40
CA ASN A 198 2.32 -2.56 -17.53
C ASN A 198 2.75 -2.83 -18.97
N GLN A 199 4.02 -3.10 -19.18
CA GLN A 199 4.60 -3.40 -20.49
C GLN A 199 4.70 -4.90 -20.78
N THR A 200 3.99 -5.73 -20.00
CA THR A 200 3.99 -7.20 -20.16
C THR A 200 2.61 -7.72 -20.52
N SER A 201 2.56 -8.86 -21.18
CA SER A 201 1.31 -9.55 -21.51
C SER A 201 0.71 -10.32 -20.33
N GLU A 202 1.21 -10.07 -19.12
CA GLU A 202 0.73 -10.71 -17.92
C GLU A 202 0.22 -9.69 -16.92
N LYS A 203 -0.83 -10.05 -16.19
CA LYS A 203 -1.27 -9.24 -15.05
C LYS A 203 -0.30 -9.37 -13.89
N ARG A 204 -0.19 -8.32 -13.10
CA ARG A 204 0.69 -8.28 -11.94
C ARG A 204 -0.04 -7.75 -10.72
N THR A 205 0.43 -8.14 -9.53
CA THR A 205 -0.21 -7.80 -8.27
C THR A 205 0.81 -7.30 -7.25
N ALA A 206 0.38 -6.38 -6.40
CA ALA A 206 1.12 -5.94 -5.23
C ALA A 206 0.17 -5.86 -4.04
N THR A 207 0.67 -6.11 -2.84
CA THR A 207 -0.12 -5.99 -1.62
C THR A 207 0.34 -4.74 -0.86
N ILE A 208 -0.57 -3.79 -0.65
CA ILE A 208 -0.33 -2.65 0.21
C ILE A 208 -0.81 -3.03 1.61
N LYS A 209 0.08 -2.94 2.58
CA LYS A 209 -0.20 -3.15 4.01
C LYS A 209 -0.16 -1.81 4.72
N VAL A 210 -1.18 -1.53 5.49
CA VAL A 210 -1.22 -0.36 6.38
C VAL A 210 -1.29 -0.86 7.80
N ALA A 211 -0.42 -0.35 8.66
CA ALA A 211 -0.34 -0.77 10.03
C ALA A 211 -0.31 0.44 10.96
N THR A 212 -1.01 0.35 12.11
CA THR A 212 -0.85 1.34 13.17
C THR A 212 0.46 1.13 13.90
N LYS A 213 1.00 2.20 14.48
CA LYS A 213 2.07 2.04 15.47
C LYS A 213 1.53 1.29 16.68
N ASN A 214 2.40 0.52 17.32
CA ASN A 214 2.04 -0.19 18.54
C ASN A 214 1.82 0.83 19.67
N VAL A 215 0.61 0.89 20.20
CA VAL A 215 0.27 1.70 21.36
C VAL A 215 -0.19 0.77 22.48
N ASN A 216 0.53 0.75 23.58
CA ASN A 216 0.22 -0.10 24.76
C ASN A 216 0.08 -1.59 24.47
N GLY A 217 0.82 -2.10 23.47
CA GLY A 217 0.72 -3.49 23.02
C GLY A 217 -0.42 -3.76 22.04
N ASP A 218 -1.22 -2.75 21.69
CA ASP A 218 -2.27 -2.85 20.68
C ASP A 218 -1.77 -2.31 19.34
N LYS A 219 -1.84 -3.15 18.32
CA LYS A 219 -1.48 -2.85 16.93
C LYS A 219 -2.55 -3.42 16.01
N LYS A 220 -2.90 -2.69 14.98
CA LYS A 220 -3.84 -3.14 13.96
C LYS A 220 -3.24 -2.99 12.58
N ASP A 221 -3.51 -3.94 11.70
CA ASP A 221 -3.10 -3.92 10.31
C ASP A 221 -4.27 -4.28 9.39
N ILE A 222 -4.24 -3.70 8.21
CA ILE A 222 -5.18 -3.94 7.10
C ILE A 222 -4.38 -4.03 5.82
N SER A 223 -4.95 -4.64 4.79
CA SER A 223 -4.30 -4.75 3.49
C SER A 223 -5.26 -4.61 2.34
N VAL A 224 -4.75 -4.17 1.20
CA VAL A 224 -5.44 -4.12 -0.08
C VAL A 224 -4.51 -4.64 -1.17
N ILE A 225 -5.06 -5.38 -2.12
CA ILE A 225 -4.35 -5.89 -3.29
C ILE A 225 -4.57 -4.91 -4.44
N VAL A 226 -3.50 -4.44 -5.04
CA VAL A 226 -3.52 -3.72 -6.32
C VAL A 226 -3.22 -4.74 -7.42
N GLU A 227 -4.21 -4.99 -8.27
CA GLU A 227 -4.09 -5.85 -9.45
C GLU A 227 -4.04 -4.98 -10.69
N GLN A 228 -2.96 -5.07 -11.46
CA GLN A 228 -2.86 -4.36 -12.73
C GLN A 228 -3.06 -5.31 -13.91
N SER A 229 -3.93 -4.92 -14.84
CA SER A 229 -4.26 -5.69 -16.03
C SER A 229 -3.02 -5.92 -16.90
N ALA A 230 -3.03 -7.04 -17.63
CA ALA A 230 -2.06 -7.32 -18.68
C ALA A 230 -2.16 -6.31 -19.81
N ALA A 231 -1.04 -5.94 -20.42
CA ALA A 231 -1.03 -5.20 -21.66
C ALA A 231 -1.46 -6.11 -22.82
N PRO A 232 -2.25 -5.61 -23.77
CA PRO A 232 -2.66 -6.40 -24.91
C PRO A 232 -1.47 -6.65 -25.85
N LEU A 233 -1.36 -7.86 -26.35
CA LEU A 233 -0.45 -8.20 -27.43
C LEU A 233 -0.85 -7.47 -28.72
N PRO A 234 0.08 -7.22 -29.64
CA PRO A 234 -0.25 -6.70 -30.97
C PRO A 234 -1.10 -7.70 -31.75
N VAL A 235 -1.81 -7.22 -32.74
CA VAL A 235 -2.67 -8.02 -33.63
C VAL A 235 -2.03 -8.07 -35.01
N ALA A 236 -2.02 -9.27 -35.60
CA ALA A 236 -1.60 -9.47 -36.95
C ALA A 236 -2.68 -10.26 -37.72
N THR A 237 -3.00 -9.82 -38.93
CA THR A 237 -3.95 -10.49 -39.84
C THR A 237 -3.32 -10.61 -41.22
N LEU A 238 -3.63 -11.67 -41.95
CA LEU A 238 -3.10 -11.87 -43.28
C LEU A 238 -4.09 -12.65 -44.17
N GLY A 239 -4.18 -12.23 -45.42
CA GLY A 239 -4.75 -13.02 -46.52
C GLY A 239 -3.71 -13.20 -47.59
N ALA A 240 -3.69 -14.35 -48.21
CA ALA A 240 -2.86 -14.63 -49.39
C ALA A 240 -3.70 -15.39 -50.43
N SER A 241 -3.45 -15.11 -51.71
CA SER A 241 -4.16 -15.75 -52.79
C SER A 241 -3.29 -15.80 -54.08
N TYR A 242 -3.59 -16.74 -54.94
CA TYR A 242 -3.04 -16.72 -56.31
C TYR A 242 -3.68 -15.58 -57.12
N GLY A 243 -2.87 -14.87 -57.89
CA GLY A 243 -3.33 -13.96 -58.91
C GLY A 243 -4.06 -14.67 -60.05
N GLU A 244 -4.74 -13.91 -60.90
CA GLU A 244 -5.43 -14.46 -62.11
C GLU A 244 -4.48 -15.13 -63.09
N ASP A 245 -3.19 -14.78 -63.06
CA ASP A 245 -2.15 -15.39 -63.86
C ASP A 245 -1.76 -16.80 -63.40
N GLY A 246 -2.23 -17.22 -62.20
CA GLY A 246 -1.90 -18.49 -61.58
C GLY A 246 -0.43 -18.66 -61.16
N VAL A 247 0.38 -17.58 -61.28
CA VAL A 247 1.83 -17.60 -61.06
C VAL A 247 2.19 -16.65 -59.93
N THR A 248 1.50 -15.53 -59.81
CA THR A 248 1.72 -14.53 -58.74
C THR A 248 0.96 -14.89 -57.49
N ILE A 249 1.64 -14.85 -56.34
CA ILE A 249 1.00 -14.89 -55.01
C ILE A 249 0.93 -13.48 -54.47
N SER A 250 -0.26 -13.02 -54.19
CA SER A 250 -0.53 -11.73 -53.53
C SER A 250 -0.77 -11.90 -52.04
N ILE A 251 -0.12 -11.09 -51.23
CA ILE A 251 -0.24 -11.06 -49.77
C ILE A 251 -0.81 -9.71 -49.37
N ASN A 252 -1.87 -9.72 -48.58
CA ASN A 252 -2.47 -8.53 -47.98
C ASN A 252 -2.77 -8.81 -46.50
N GLY A 253 -2.41 -7.87 -45.64
CA GLY A 253 -2.63 -8.02 -44.22
C GLY A 253 -2.60 -6.68 -43.49
N LYS A 254 -2.92 -6.73 -42.21
CA LYS A 254 -2.91 -5.58 -41.33
C LYS A 254 -2.31 -5.96 -40.00
N VAL A 255 -1.50 -5.08 -39.45
CA VAL A 255 -0.95 -5.21 -38.11
C VAL A 255 -1.31 -3.99 -37.29
N SER A 256 -1.59 -4.21 -36.01
CA SER A 256 -1.92 -3.12 -35.09
C SER A 256 -1.49 -3.43 -33.66
N SER A 257 -1.36 -2.38 -32.86
CA SER A 257 -1.06 -2.46 -31.44
C SER A 257 -1.96 -1.52 -30.64
N ALA A 258 -1.97 -1.65 -29.32
CA ALA A 258 -2.61 -0.67 -28.45
C ALA A 258 -1.92 0.69 -28.62
N SER A 259 -2.70 1.76 -28.51
CA SER A 259 -2.29 3.15 -28.84
C SER A 259 -1.06 3.67 -28.08
N ILE A 260 -0.72 3.06 -26.93
CA ILE A 260 0.45 3.44 -26.14
C ILE A 260 1.72 2.64 -26.49
N PHE A 261 1.61 1.58 -27.30
CA PHE A 261 2.73 0.73 -27.67
C PHE A 261 2.95 0.76 -29.18
N ASN A 262 4.08 1.29 -29.61
CA ASN A 262 4.44 1.27 -31.03
C ASN A 262 4.83 -0.12 -31.50
N LEU A 263 4.55 -0.40 -32.76
CA LEU A 263 5.11 -1.54 -33.48
C LEU A 263 6.63 -1.33 -33.63
N VAL A 264 7.42 -2.21 -33.04
CA VAL A 264 8.90 -2.16 -33.13
C VAL A 264 9.41 -2.98 -34.29
N ASP A 265 8.62 -3.98 -34.72
CA ASP A 265 8.90 -4.82 -35.89
C ASP A 265 7.58 -5.47 -36.38
N TYR A 266 7.42 -5.63 -37.68
CA TYR A 266 6.28 -6.29 -38.27
C TYR A 266 6.61 -6.73 -39.71
N GLY A 267 5.85 -7.68 -40.22
CA GLY A 267 6.07 -8.19 -41.56
C GLY A 267 5.34 -9.50 -41.82
N TYR A 268 5.90 -10.29 -42.67
CA TYR A 268 5.36 -11.61 -43.01
C TYR A 268 6.47 -12.68 -43.10
N CYS A 269 6.06 -13.92 -42.88
CA CYS A 269 6.91 -15.11 -43.04
C CYS A 269 6.35 -15.97 -44.16
N ILE A 270 7.22 -16.46 -45.00
CA ILE A 270 6.89 -17.44 -46.05
C ILE A 270 7.71 -18.68 -45.81
N SER A 271 7.08 -19.83 -45.79
CA SER A 271 7.75 -21.14 -45.91
C SER A 271 7.11 -21.93 -47.03
N ARG A 272 7.89 -22.85 -47.60
CA ARG A 272 7.41 -23.76 -48.61
C ARG A 272 7.65 -25.21 -48.22
N GLU A 273 6.82 -26.11 -48.72
CA GLU A 273 6.95 -27.54 -48.54
C GLU A 273 7.14 -28.17 -49.90
N ASP A 274 8.24 -28.89 -50.06
CA ASP A 274 8.46 -29.77 -51.20
C ASP A 274 8.10 -31.19 -50.77
N GLU A 275 7.19 -31.82 -51.49
CA GLU A 275 6.78 -33.19 -51.20
C GLU A 275 7.95 -34.20 -51.30
N ASN A 276 9.06 -33.80 -51.90
CA ASN A 276 10.26 -34.61 -52.08
C ASN A 276 11.37 -34.31 -51.06
N GLU A 277 11.22 -33.29 -50.20
CA GLU A 277 12.21 -32.93 -49.17
C GLU A 277 11.84 -33.51 -47.79
N ASN A 278 12.86 -33.88 -47.02
CA ASN A 278 12.68 -34.34 -45.64
C ASN A 278 13.66 -33.62 -44.70
N PRO A 279 13.22 -32.71 -43.81
CA PRO A 279 11.84 -32.31 -43.59
C PRO A 279 11.26 -31.45 -44.71
N PRO A 280 9.95 -31.58 -44.99
CA PRO A 280 9.33 -31.00 -46.17
C PRO A 280 9.16 -29.47 -46.16
N ARG A 281 9.52 -28.78 -45.10
CA ARG A 281 9.35 -27.30 -44.96
C ARG A 281 10.69 -26.60 -44.94
N THR A 282 10.86 -25.64 -45.85
CA THR A 282 11.99 -24.73 -45.86
C THR A 282 11.51 -23.31 -45.76
N GLN A 283 12.02 -22.55 -44.76
CA GLN A 283 11.74 -21.12 -44.67
C GLN A 283 12.43 -20.38 -45.83
N ILE A 284 11.67 -19.67 -46.66
CA ILE A 284 12.19 -19.01 -47.85
C ILE A 284 12.50 -17.54 -47.58
N SER A 285 11.66 -16.85 -46.83
CA SER A 285 11.81 -15.43 -46.62
C SER A 285 11.16 -14.99 -45.32
N LEU A 286 11.87 -14.20 -44.54
CA LEU A 286 11.36 -13.35 -43.48
C LEU A 286 11.57 -11.93 -43.94
N MET A 287 10.49 -11.22 -44.31
CA MET A 287 10.56 -9.81 -44.65
C MET A 287 10.12 -9.01 -43.44
N THR A 288 11.00 -8.17 -42.91
CA THR A 288 10.74 -7.31 -41.80
C THR A 288 10.64 -5.86 -42.25
N SER A 289 9.74 -5.11 -41.64
CA SER A 289 9.69 -3.68 -41.82
C SER A 289 9.76 -3.06 -40.42
N SER A 290 10.90 -2.51 -40.04
CA SER A 290 11.02 -1.80 -38.75
C SER A 290 10.65 -0.34 -38.92
N THR A 291 9.68 0.13 -38.17
CA THR A 291 9.36 1.56 -38.12
C THR A 291 9.01 1.97 -36.70
N GLY A 292 9.81 2.80 -36.14
CA GLY A 292 9.80 3.12 -34.72
C GLY A 292 8.68 4.02 -34.17
N SER A 293 7.53 4.24 -34.85
CA SER A 293 6.53 5.21 -34.34
C SER A 293 5.11 5.00 -34.84
N VAL A 294 4.75 3.82 -35.30
CA VAL A 294 3.40 3.53 -35.78
C VAL A 294 2.72 2.48 -34.89
N THR A 295 1.42 2.63 -34.72
CA THR A 295 0.58 1.68 -34.00
C THR A 295 -0.24 0.80 -34.94
N GLU A 296 -0.19 1.08 -36.24
CA GLU A 296 -0.91 0.37 -37.27
C GLU A 296 -0.14 0.45 -38.60
N ALA A 297 -0.13 -0.66 -39.36
CA ALA A 297 0.45 -0.72 -40.68
C ALA A 297 -0.26 -1.75 -41.55
N ASP A 298 -0.32 -1.49 -42.85
CA ASP A 298 -0.73 -2.44 -43.86
C ASP A 298 0.46 -3.23 -44.37
N ILE A 299 0.22 -4.53 -44.60
CA ILE A 299 1.18 -5.42 -45.27
C ILE A 299 0.62 -5.71 -46.67
N SER A 300 1.32 -5.28 -47.70
CA SER A 300 0.92 -5.58 -49.09
C SER A 300 2.15 -5.89 -49.91
N THR A 301 2.21 -7.09 -50.48
CA THR A 301 3.31 -7.52 -51.35
C THR A 301 2.86 -8.65 -52.27
N SER A 302 3.68 -8.96 -53.24
CA SER A 302 3.49 -10.11 -54.13
C SER A 302 4.82 -10.73 -54.53
N PHE A 303 4.80 -12.00 -54.84
CA PHE A 303 5.95 -12.71 -55.36
C PHE A 303 5.53 -13.78 -56.39
N THR A 304 6.45 -14.19 -57.24
CA THR A 304 6.23 -15.27 -58.22
C THR A 304 6.44 -16.62 -57.54
N LYS A 305 5.45 -17.51 -57.65
CA LYS A 305 5.56 -18.88 -57.13
C LYS A 305 6.61 -19.67 -57.95
N GLU A 306 7.21 -20.64 -57.29
CA GLU A 306 7.91 -21.72 -57.95
C GLU A 306 6.99 -22.93 -58.05
N ASP A 307 7.08 -23.68 -59.12
CA ASP A 307 6.25 -24.87 -59.35
C ASP A 307 6.70 -26.03 -58.43
N GLY A 308 5.75 -26.81 -57.97
CA GLY A 308 6.02 -27.98 -57.15
C GLY A 308 5.96 -27.74 -55.63
N TYR A 309 5.63 -26.52 -55.17
CA TYR A 309 5.63 -26.20 -53.74
C TYR A 309 4.24 -25.78 -53.24
N THR A 310 3.91 -26.23 -52.04
CA THR A 310 2.84 -25.63 -51.21
C THR A 310 3.43 -24.53 -50.36
N TYR A 311 2.79 -23.37 -50.30
CA TYR A 311 3.25 -22.21 -49.52
C TYR A 311 2.45 -22.06 -48.25
N TYR A 312 3.15 -21.73 -47.16
CA TYR A 312 2.59 -21.40 -45.83
C TYR A 312 3.02 -19.99 -45.51
N ILE A 313 2.03 -19.10 -45.34
CA ILE A 313 2.27 -17.66 -45.20
C ILE A 313 1.57 -17.16 -43.96
N CYS A 314 2.27 -16.43 -43.10
CA CYS A 314 1.70 -15.69 -41.96
C CYS A 314 2.29 -14.29 -41.85
N SER A 315 1.59 -13.38 -41.23
CA SER A 315 2.13 -12.10 -40.80
C SER A 315 2.50 -12.13 -39.34
N TYR A 316 3.31 -11.16 -38.89
CA TYR A 316 3.62 -10.97 -37.49
C TYR A 316 3.66 -9.49 -37.15
N ALA A 317 3.40 -9.21 -35.87
CA ALA A 317 3.52 -7.89 -35.26
C ALA A 317 4.24 -8.02 -33.94
N LYS A 318 5.17 -7.11 -33.67
CA LYS A 318 5.97 -7.08 -32.44
C LYS A 318 5.93 -5.70 -31.82
N THR A 319 5.69 -5.67 -30.51
CA THR A 319 5.81 -4.48 -29.66
C THR A 319 6.76 -4.79 -28.50
N ILE A 320 6.93 -3.85 -27.59
CA ILE A 320 7.64 -4.08 -26.32
C ILE A 320 6.93 -5.14 -25.46
N VAL A 321 5.60 -5.28 -25.60
CA VAL A 321 4.78 -6.24 -24.83
C VAL A 321 5.01 -7.68 -25.28
N GLY A 322 5.23 -7.88 -26.59
CA GLY A 322 5.44 -9.21 -27.17
C GLY A 322 5.25 -9.26 -28.68
N ILE A 323 5.15 -10.48 -29.18
CA ILE A 323 4.97 -10.76 -30.61
C ILE A 323 3.73 -11.63 -30.80
N THR A 324 3.00 -11.35 -31.89
CA THR A 324 1.84 -12.15 -32.34
C THR A 324 1.99 -12.48 -33.81
N TYR A 325 1.55 -13.66 -34.18
CA TYR A 325 1.46 -14.12 -35.55
C TYR A 325 0.00 -14.24 -35.95
N SER A 326 -0.32 -14.00 -37.23
CA SER A 326 -1.61 -14.34 -37.81
C SER A 326 -1.79 -15.85 -37.94
N ASP A 327 -3.00 -16.27 -38.24
CA ASP A 327 -3.19 -17.62 -38.79
C ASP A 327 -2.36 -17.83 -40.03
N VAL A 328 -1.96 -19.09 -40.24
CA VAL A 328 -1.16 -19.49 -41.44
C VAL A 328 -2.11 -19.72 -42.60
N VAL A 329 -1.89 -19.03 -43.69
CA VAL A 329 -2.56 -19.27 -44.97
C VAL A 329 -1.77 -20.33 -45.75
N GLU A 330 -2.41 -21.47 -46.02
CA GLU A 330 -1.86 -22.54 -46.86
C GLU A 330 -2.35 -22.34 -48.29
N LEU A 331 -1.41 -22.18 -49.22
CA LEU A 331 -1.69 -22.09 -50.67
C LEU A 331 -1.21 -23.37 -51.37
N LYS A 332 -2.12 -24.31 -51.54
CA LYS A 332 -1.89 -25.55 -52.31
C LYS A 332 -1.73 -25.22 -53.78
N LEU A 333 -0.91 -26.00 -54.45
CA LEU A 333 -0.89 -25.99 -55.94
C LEU A 333 -2.33 -26.12 -56.46
N PRO A 334 -2.74 -25.33 -57.47
CA PRO A 334 -3.95 -25.62 -58.19
C PRO A 334 -3.84 -27.05 -58.69
N GLY A 335 -4.59 -27.94 -58.06
CA GLY A 335 -4.56 -29.35 -58.45
C GLY A 335 -4.83 -29.46 -59.95
N ASN A 336 -4.04 -30.24 -60.64
CA ASN A 336 -4.49 -30.83 -61.89
C ASN A 336 -5.84 -31.45 -61.56
N THR A 337 -6.92 -30.81 -61.97
CA THR A 337 -8.23 -31.47 -62.02
C THR A 337 -7.98 -32.76 -62.79
N PRO A 338 -8.28 -33.96 -62.23
CA PRO A 338 -8.12 -35.18 -62.98
C PRO A 338 -8.94 -34.97 -64.26
N GLY A 339 -8.24 -34.91 -65.39
CA GLY A 339 -8.91 -34.81 -66.66
C GLY A 339 -9.94 -35.91 -66.68
N ASN A 340 -11.14 -35.56 -67.04
CA ASN A 340 -12.21 -36.49 -67.41
C ASN A 340 -11.58 -37.30 -68.60
N ASP A 341 -10.84 -38.39 -68.32
CA ASP A 341 -10.55 -39.42 -69.26
C ASP A 341 -11.82 -40.17 -69.52
N ASP A 342 -12.74 -39.45 -70.16
CA ASP A 342 -13.95 -40.04 -70.80
C ASP A 342 -13.44 -40.67 -72.16
N ASN A 343 -12.55 -41.60 -72.03
CA ASN A 343 -12.14 -42.44 -73.16
C ASN A 343 -12.94 -43.74 -73.12
N THR A 344 -14.29 -43.59 -73.20
CA THR A 344 -15.13 -44.70 -73.60
C THR A 344 -15.03 -44.93 -75.07
N SER A 345 -14.01 -45.65 -75.47
CA SER A 345 -13.98 -46.33 -76.81
C SER A 345 -15.17 -47.29 -76.84
N PRO A 346 -15.99 -47.20 -77.88
CA PRO A 346 -17.13 -48.11 -77.99
C PRO A 346 -16.62 -49.54 -78.27
N PRO A 347 -17.27 -50.60 -77.80
CA PRO A 347 -16.83 -51.97 -78.00
C PRO A 347 -16.90 -52.35 -79.48
N LEU A 348 -15.82 -52.80 -80.01
CA LEU A 348 -15.75 -53.45 -81.34
C LEU A 348 -16.70 -54.65 -81.35
N SER A 349 -17.78 -54.55 -82.12
CA SER A 349 -18.64 -55.67 -82.46
C SER A 349 -17.91 -56.69 -83.31
N ARG A 350 -17.64 -57.86 -82.76
CA ARG A 350 -17.24 -59.05 -83.55
C ARG A 350 -18.44 -59.50 -84.41
N LYS A 351 -18.34 -59.35 -85.71
CA LYS A 351 -19.13 -60.13 -86.64
C LYS A 351 -18.44 -61.52 -86.85
N GLN A 352 -19.31 -62.52 -86.92
CA GLN A 352 -19.00 -63.90 -87.26
C GLN A 352 -18.19 -64.04 -88.49
#